data_1259022ed460c6a108218c62b02425ba
#
_entry.id   1259022ed460c6a108218c62b02425ba
#
_cell.length_a   1.000
_cell.length_b   1.000
_cell.length_c   1.000
_cell.angle_alpha   90.00
_cell.angle_beta   90.00
_cell.angle_gamma   90.00
#
_symmetry.space_group_name_H-M   'P 1'
#
loop_
_entity.id
_entity.type
_entity.pdbx_description
1 polymer ?
#
loop_
_entity_poly.entity_id
_entity_poly.type
_entity_poly.pdbx_seq_one_letter_code
_entity_poly.pdbx_strand_id
1 'polypeptide(L)'
;MTDIDPARKSRFTPRVKTAVAINKRRSPLSLLLVGVGAVLTLSVASWLGLLANGKDVSLEITEVKRAESGEVQLTGARYRGLTPAGKPYEITAAKANEAPDGSGRVDMDQPTAVLTMRNGSIVNLQSNAGVFNKQTDIVSMSGAVVVTQPDRNLRFDTEALEANLKAGEMHSDVAVQVQDIDRRI
;
A
#
# COMPACT_ATOMS: atom_id res chain seq x y z
N MET A 1 -25.61 54.15 -82.45
CA MET A 1 -26.49 55.00 -81.66
C MET A 1 -27.13 54.14 -80.62
N THR A 2 -26.54 54.01 -79.45
CA THR A 2 -27.17 53.81 -78.16
C THR A 2 -26.07 53.49 -77.13
N ASP A 3 -25.97 54.39 -76.27
CA ASP A 3 -25.06 54.51 -75.13
C ASP A 3 -25.27 53.33 -74.13
N ILE A 4 -24.21 52.65 -73.74
CA ILE A 4 -24.28 51.65 -72.68
C ILE A 4 -23.40 52.17 -71.58
N ASP A 5 -24.05 52.64 -70.54
CA ASP A 5 -23.51 53.11 -69.28
C ASP A 5 -22.69 51.99 -68.52
N PRO A 6 -21.40 52.21 -68.19
CA PRO A 6 -20.60 51.27 -67.49
C PRO A 6 -20.48 51.62 -65.99
N ALA A 7 -21.54 51.56 -65.25
CA ALA A 7 -21.48 51.86 -63.82
C ALA A 7 -22.33 50.95 -62.98
N ARG A 8 -21.94 49.64 -62.90
CA ARG A 8 -22.41 48.78 -61.82
C ARG A 8 -21.31 47.86 -61.33
N LYS A 9 -20.31 48.45 -60.68
CA LYS A 9 -19.39 47.69 -59.89
C LYS A 9 -20.07 47.24 -58.62
N SER A 10 -20.36 45.94 -58.56
CA SER A 10 -20.85 45.24 -57.37
C SER A 10 -19.84 45.37 -56.22
N ARG A 11 -20.22 46.13 -55.24
CA ARG A 11 -19.43 46.21 -53.94
C ARG A 11 -19.73 45.00 -53.08
N PHE A 12 -19.13 43.90 -53.39
CA PHE A 12 -19.01 42.83 -52.41
C PHE A 12 -17.60 42.88 -51.79
N THR A 13 -17.43 43.66 -50.75
CA THR A 13 -16.27 43.57 -49.88
C THR A 13 -16.59 42.56 -48.77
N PRO A 14 -15.84 41.46 -48.65
CA PRO A 14 -16.03 40.56 -47.50
C PRO A 14 -15.59 41.30 -46.25
N ARG A 15 -16.51 41.49 -45.32
CA ARG A 15 -16.25 42.06 -43.98
C ARG A 15 -15.41 41.09 -43.21
N VAL A 16 -14.11 41.29 -43.18
CA VAL A 16 -13.20 40.58 -42.27
C VAL A 16 -13.62 40.92 -40.85
N LYS A 17 -14.19 39.95 -40.16
CA LYS A 17 -14.41 40.05 -38.70
C LYS A 17 -13.05 39.97 -38.03
N THR A 18 -12.51 41.12 -37.66
CA THR A 18 -11.37 41.22 -36.78
C THR A 18 -11.72 40.51 -35.49
N ALA A 19 -11.11 39.36 -35.26
CA ALA A 19 -11.22 38.67 -33.97
C ALA A 19 -10.57 39.58 -32.92
N VAL A 20 -11.39 40.22 -32.10
CA VAL A 20 -10.95 40.92 -30.91
C VAL A 20 -10.35 39.90 -29.98
N ALA A 21 -9.02 39.86 -29.92
CA ALA A 21 -8.32 39.10 -28.89
C ALA A 21 -8.68 39.72 -27.54
N ILE A 22 -9.59 39.07 -26.82
CA ILE A 22 -9.90 39.42 -25.44
C ILE A 22 -8.68 39.00 -24.61
N ASN A 23 -7.72 39.89 -24.50
CA ASN A 23 -6.67 39.80 -23.52
C ASN A 23 -7.29 40.02 -22.13
N LYS A 24 -7.89 38.95 -21.59
CA LYS A 24 -8.42 38.92 -20.23
C LYS A 24 -7.25 38.99 -19.28
N ARG A 25 -6.80 40.21 -18.97
CA ARG A 25 -5.87 40.45 -17.84
C ARG A 25 -6.50 39.78 -16.62
N ARG A 26 -6.00 38.61 -16.26
CA ARG A 26 -6.35 37.94 -15.01
C ARG A 26 -5.93 38.87 -13.90
N SER A 27 -6.90 39.44 -13.18
CA SER A 27 -6.60 40.30 -12.04
C SER A 27 -5.81 39.49 -11.00
N PRO A 28 -4.83 40.11 -10.31
CA PRO A 28 -4.07 39.41 -9.27
C PRO A 28 -4.97 38.79 -8.21
N LEU A 29 -6.16 39.35 -8.03
CA LEU A 29 -7.19 38.84 -7.12
C LEU A 29 -7.72 37.45 -7.56
N SER A 30 -7.90 37.19 -8.86
CA SER A 30 -8.36 35.90 -9.37
C SER A 30 -7.29 34.80 -9.22
N LEU A 31 -6.00 35.16 -9.34
CA LEU A 31 -4.89 34.23 -9.06
C LEU A 31 -4.81 33.88 -7.58
N LEU A 32 -5.07 34.85 -6.70
CA LEU A 32 -5.07 34.66 -5.25
C LEU A 32 -6.24 33.77 -4.83
N LEU A 33 -7.43 33.95 -5.39
CA LEU A 33 -8.60 33.08 -5.15
C LEU A 33 -8.39 31.64 -5.61
N VAL A 34 -7.75 31.44 -6.78
CA VAL A 34 -7.41 30.08 -7.27
C VAL A 34 -6.36 29.44 -6.34
N GLY A 35 -5.37 30.20 -5.89
CA GLY A 35 -4.35 29.72 -4.96
C GLY A 35 -4.93 29.29 -3.61
N VAL A 36 -5.82 30.10 -3.03
CA VAL A 36 -6.51 29.77 -1.76
C VAL A 36 -7.42 28.54 -1.95
N GLY A 37 -8.14 28.44 -3.07
CA GLY A 37 -8.95 27.27 -3.38
C GLY A 37 -8.12 25.99 -3.47
N ALA A 38 -6.96 26.03 -4.13
CA ALA A 38 -6.06 24.90 -4.25
C ALA A 38 -5.48 24.45 -2.88
N VAL A 39 -5.10 25.40 -2.03
CA VAL A 39 -4.62 25.10 -0.67
C VAL A 39 -5.71 24.48 0.18
N LEU A 40 -6.95 24.99 0.11
CA LEU A 40 -8.08 24.43 0.84
C LEU A 40 -8.43 23.00 0.37
N THR A 41 -8.41 22.73 -0.94
CA THR A 41 -8.68 21.38 -1.45
C THR A 41 -7.58 20.40 -1.06
N LEU A 42 -6.31 20.81 -1.08
CA LEU A 42 -5.18 19.99 -0.61
C LEU A 42 -5.27 19.72 0.90
N SER A 43 -5.68 20.70 1.69
CA SER A 43 -5.86 20.55 3.14
C SER A 43 -6.98 19.56 3.47
N VAL A 44 -8.11 19.65 2.77
CA VAL A 44 -9.23 18.73 2.95
C VAL A 44 -8.87 17.32 2.48
N ALA A 45 -8.17 17.19 1.35
CA ALA A 45 -7.69 15.90 0.86
C ALA A 45 -6.69 15.24 1.83
N SER A 46 -5.83 16.05 2.47
CA SER A 46 -4.91 15.57 3.52
C SER A 46 -5.68 15.16 4.78
N TRP A 47 -6.69 15.94 5.18
CA TRP A 47 -7.50 15.64 6.35
C TRP A 47 -8.40 14.41 6.17
N LEU A 48 -8.88 14.16 4.94
CA LEU A 48 -9.62 12.96 4.56
C LEU A 48 -8.71 11.72 4.37
N GLY A 49 -7.40 11.85 4.59
CA GLY A 49 -6.46 10.76 4.43
C GLY A 49 -6.20 10.31 2.97
N LEU A 50 -6.69 11.07 1.97
CA LEU A 50 -6.45 10.75 0.56
C LEU A 50 -4.98 10.90 0.15
N LEU A 51 -4.20 11.69 0.91
CA LEU A 51 -2.75 11.87 0.75
C LEU A 51 -1.96 11.18 1.87
N ALA A 52 -2.65 10.52 2.81
CA ALA A 52 -1.98 9.62 3.73
C ALA A 52 -1.38 8.49 2.87
N ASN A 53 -0.06 8.37 2.90
CA ASN A 53 0.66 7.26 2.32
C ASN A 53 -0.04 5.98 2.76
N GLY A 54 -0.87 5.40 1.87
CA GLY A 54 -1.36 4.07 2.04
C GLY A 54 -0.13 3.22 2.27
N LYS A 55 -0.07 2.52 3.40
CA LYS A 55 0.89 1.44 3.55
C LYS A 55 0.59 0.53 2.37
N ASP A 56 1.50 0.49 1.40
CA ASP A 56 1.37 -0.39 0.26
C ASP A 56 1.57 -1.83 0.74
N VAL A 57 0.53 -2.37 1.38
CA VAL A 57 0.42 -3.80 1.62
C VAL A 57 -0.14 -4.41 0.35
N SER A 58 0.73 -4.98 -0.43
CA SER A 58 0.36 -5.71 -1.65
C SER A 58 -0.15 -7.09 -1.23
N LEU A 59 -1.37 -7.41 -1.61
CA LEU A 59 -1.95 -8.74 -1.40
C LEU A 59 -1.94 -9.48 -2.75
N GLU A 60 -1.19 -10.56 -2.82
CA GLU A 60 -1.20 -11.49 -3.95
C GLU A 60 -1.93 -12.76 -3.51
N ILE A 61 -2.95 -13.16 -4.25
CA ILE A 61 -3.85 -14.27 -3.90
C ILE A 61 -3.94 -15.24 -5.07
N THR A 62 -3.81 -16.52 -4.79
CA THR A 62 -3.95 -17.57 -5.79
C THR A 62 -5.42 -17.96 -6.00
N GLU A 63 -6.21 -18.03 -4.95
CA GLU A 63 -7.65 -18.36 -5.00
C GLU A 63 -8.40 -17.67 -3.86
N VAL A 64 -9.59 -17.14 -4.16
CA VAL A 64 -10.50 -16.53 -3.18
C VAL A 64 -11.78 -17.34 -3.13
N LYS A 65 -12.12 -17.89 -1.96
CA LYS A 65 -13.42 -18.48 -1.69
C LYS A 65 -14.13 -17.65 -0.62
N ARG A 66 -15.35 -17.24 -0.90
CA ARG A 66 -16.21 -16.57 0.09
C ARG A 66 -17.14 -17.60 0.69
N ALA A 67 -17.06 -17.79 1.99
CA ALA A 67 -18.02 -18.61 2.73
C ALA A 67 -19.37 -17.88 2.85
N GLU A 68 -20.46 -18.62 3.02
CA GLU A 68 -21.81 -18.06 3.26
C GLU A 68 -21.85 -17.22 4.56
N SER A 69 -20.94 -17.47 5.50
CA SER A 69 -20.75 -16.68 6.73
C SER A 69 -20.18 -15.27 6.51
N GLY A 70 -19.81 -14.89 5.29
CA GLY A 70 -19.13 -13.64 4.98
C GLY A 70 -17.63 -13.66 5.21
N GLU A 71 -17.07 -14.74 5.72
CA GLU A 71 -15.63 -14.95 5.89
C GLU A 71 -14.97 -15.15 4.53
N VAL A 72 -13.85 -14.48 4.31
CA VAL A 72 -13.07 -14.59 3.08
C VAL A 72 -11.92 -15.54 3.30
N GLN A 73 -11.99 -16.72 2.71
CA GLN A 73 -10.90 -17.69 2.71
C GLN A 73 -10.01 -17.47 1.49
N LEU A 74 -8.73 -17.32 1.74
CA LEU A 74 -7.68 -17.11 0.74
C LEU A 74 -6.74 -18.32 0.74
N THR A 75 -6.45 -18.87 -0.43
CA THR A 75 -5.46 -19.94 -0.60
C THR A 75 -4.20 -19.34 -1.20
N GLY A 76 -3.04 -19.69 -0.65
CA GLY A 76 -1.75 -19.14 -1.10
C GLY A 76 -1.65 -17.63 -0.88
N ALA A 77 -2.19 -17.15 0.24
CA ALA A 77 -2.18 -15.72 0.57
C ALA A 77 -0.75 -15.21 0.75
N ARG A 78 -0.49 -14.02 0.22
CA ARG A 78 0.80 -13.35 0.35
C ARG A 78 0.58 -11.87 0.66
N TYR A 79 1.10 -11.43 1.80
CA TYR A 79 1.07 -10.05 2.26
C TYR A 79 2.46 -9.46 2.19
N ARG A 80 2.61 -8.34 1.53
CA ARG A 80 3.87 -7.60 1.44
C ARG A 80 3.69 -6.17 1.93
N GLY A 81 4.69 -5.65 2.61
CA GLY A 81 4.67 -4.29 3.07
C GLY A 81 6.04 -3.77 3.44
N LEU A 82 6.05 -2.54 3.90
CA LEU A 82 7.25 -1.87 4.43
C LEU A 82 7.04 -1.55 5.90
N THR A 83 8.06 -1.78 6.69
CA THR A 83 8.10 -1.26 8.06
C THR A 83 8.19 0.27 8.04
N PRO A 84 7.93 1.00 9.14
CA PRO A 84 8.15 2.45 9.21
C PRO A 84 9.59 2.88 8.91
N ALA A 85 10.55 1.97 9.07
CA ALA A 85 11.96 2.19 8.70
C ALA A 85 12.23 1.91 7.20
N GLY A 86 11.19 1.70 6.37
CA GLY A 86 11.31 1.41 4.95
C GLY A 86 11.87 0.02 4.63
N LYS A 87 11.89 -0.90 5.59
CA LYS A 87 12.39 -2.25 5.38
C LYS A 87 11.27 -3.18 4.91
N PRO A 88 11.50 -3.98 3.86
CA PRO A 88 10.49 -4.88 3.33
C PRO A 88 10.20 -6.04 4.29
N TYR A 89 8.94 -6.46 4.31
CA TYR A 89 8.52 -7.73 4.88
C TYR A 89 7.56 -8.45 3.92
N GLU A 90 7.56 -9.75 4.01
CA GLU A 90 6.63 -10.62 3.29
C GLU A 90 6.10 -11.68 4.25
N ILE A 91 4.79 -11.89 4.28
CA ILE A 91 4.11 -12.95 5.02
C ILE A 91 3.33 -13.79 4.02
N THR A 92 3.52 -15.09 4.04
CA THR A 92 2.74 -16.03 3.22
C THR A 92 2.05 -17.04 4.11
N ALA A 93 0.93 -17.58 3.65
CA ALA A 93 0.20 -18.63 4.33
C ALA A 93 -0.40 -19.61 3.33
N ALA A 94 -0.46 -20.89 3.68
CA ALA A 94 -1.13 -21.89 2.87
C ALA A 94 -2.62 -21.57 2.74
N LYS A 95 -3.23 -21.14 3.85
CA LYS A 95 -4.59 -20.58 3.91
C LYS A 95 -4.61 -19.36 4.82
N ALA A 96 -5.47 -18.43 4.52
CA ALA A 96 -5.72 -17.27 5.36
C ALA A 96 -7.22 -16.96 5.37
N ASN A 97 -7.75 -16.70 6.57
CA ASN A 97 -9.14 -16.33 6.78
C ASN A 97 -9.18 -14.92 7.35
N GLU A 98 -9.74 -13.98 6.60
CA GLU A 98 -9.91 -12.61 7.07
C GLU A 98 -11.22 -12.49 7.84
N ALA A 99 -11.16 -11.96 9.06
CA ALA A 99 -12.32 -11.72 9.89
C ALA A 99 -13.25 -10.68 9.22
N PRO A 100 -14.56 -10.95 9.13
CA PRO A 100 -15.52 -10.10 8.43
C PRO A 100 -15.88 -8.82 9.23
N ASP A 101 -15.43 -8.71 10.47
CA ASP A 101 -15.77 -7.63 11.41
C ASP A 101 -14.99 -6.32 11.15
N GLY A 102 -14.11 -6.28 10.15
CA GLY A 102 -13.27 -5.11 9.85
C GLY A 102 -12.13 -4.88 10.83
N SER A 103 -11.85 -5.81 11.74
CA SER A 103 -10.74 -5.71 12.71
C SER A 103 -9.37 -5.77 12.07
N GLY A 104 -9.28 -6.18 10.80
CA GLY A 104 -8.02 -6.41 10.10
C GLY A 104 -7.30 -7.68 10.58
N ARG A 105 -7.98 -8.53 11.34
CA ARG A 105 -7.46 -9.83 11.78
C ARG A 105 -7.48 -10.83 10.64
N VAL A 106 -6.37 -11.51 10.45
CA VAL A 106 -6.19 -12.59 9.47
C VAL A 106 -5.65 -13.81 10.20
N ASP A 107 -6.46 -14.86 10.30
CA ASP A 107 -6.02 -16.15 10.82
C ASP A 107 -5.32 -16.92 9.69
N MET A 108 -4.13 -17.48 9.98
CA MET A 108 -3.26 -18.09 8.98
C MET A 108 -2.92 -19.54 9.35
N ASP A 109 -2.96 -20.39 8.35
CA ASP A 109 -2.50 -21.78 8.41
C ASP A 109 -1.12 -21.90 7.77
N GLN A 110 -0.17 -22.51 8.47
CA GLN A 110 1.22 -22.67 8.07
C GLN A 110 1.87 -21.36 7.55
N PRO A 111 1.84 -20.28 8.34
CA PRO A 111 2.44 -19.03 7.92
C PRO A 111 3.97 -19.12 7.88
N THR A 112 4.52 -18.42 6.89
CA THR A 112 5.94 -18.08 6.85
C THR A 112 6.10 -16.57 6.71
N ALA A 113 7.13 -16.01 7.32
CA ALA A 113 7.43 -14.59 7.17
C ALA A 113 8.91 -14.35 6.91
N VAL A 114 9.20 -13.39 6.05
CA VAL A 114 10.55 -12.90 5.77
C VAL A 114 10.59 -11.43 6.16
N LEU A 115 11.44 -11.10 7.11
CA LEU A 115 11.57 -9.74 7.64
C LEU A 115 12.98 -9.23 7.41
N THR A 116 13.09 -7.97 6.96
CA THR A 116 14.38 -7.27 6.95
C THR A 116 14.48 -6.39 8.18
N MET A 117 15.40 -6.71 9.06
CA MET A 117 15.65 -5.98 10.31
C MET A 117 16.29 -4.61 10.03
N ARG A 118 16.30 -3.71 11.02
CA ARG A 118 16.89 -2.37 10.89
C ARG A 118 18.37 -2.40 10.50
N ASN A 119 19.12 -3.39 10.98
CA ASN A 119 20.55 -3.58 10.65
C ASN A 119 20.78 -4.24 9.28
N GLY A 120 19.72 -4.54 8.51
CA GLY A 120 19.80 -5.21 7.22
C GLY A 120 19.78 -6.74 7.27
N SER A 121 19.84 -7.35 8.44
CA SER A 121 19.74 -8.81 8.61
C SER A 121 18.38 -9.32 8.13
N ILE A 122 18.39 -10.47 7.50
CA ILE A 122 17.17 -11.18 7.10
C ILE A 122 16.81 -12.18 8.18
N VAL A 123 15.56 -12.19 8.60
CA VAL A 123 14.99 -13.15 9.54
C VAL A 123 13.83 -13.87 8.86
N ASN A 124 13.89 -15.19 8.84
CA ASN A 124 12.80 -16.04 8.36
C ASN A 124 12.09 -16.66 9.56
N LEU A 125 10.76 -16.63 9.52
CA LEU A 125 9.88 -17.23 10.53
C LEU A 125 8.98 -18.25 9.86
N GLN A 126 8.66 -19.32 10.56
CA GLN A 126 7.63 -20.29 10.18
C GLN A 126 6.94 -20.85 11.40
N SER A 127 5.68 -21.26 11.28
CA SER A 127 4.93 -21.93 12.34
C SER A 127 3.76 -22.74 11.77
N ASN A 128 3.07 -23.49 12.63
CA ASN A 128 1.89 -24.23 12.24
C ASN A 128 0.66 -23.31 12.06
N ALA A 129 0.52 -22.29 12.91
CA ALA A 129 -0.58 -21.33 12.87
C ALA A 129 -0.09 -19.91 13.18
N GLY A 130 -0.85 -18.93 12.77
CA GLY A 130 -0.56 -17.54 13.09
C GLY A 130 -1.76 -16.63 12.93
N VAL A 131 -1.63 -15.44 13.48
CA VAL A 131 -2.60 -14.35 13.33
C VAL A 131 -1.84 -13.11 12.91
N PHE A 132 -2.24 -12.49 11.81
CA PHE A 132 -1.76 -11.19 11.38
C PHE A 132 -2.83 -10.13 11.60
N ASN A 133 -2.49 -9.08 12.30
CA ASN A 133 -3.36 -7.91 12.44
C ASN A 133 -2.83 -6.78 11.54
N LYS A 134 -3.56 -6.51 10.46
CA LYS A 134 -3.20 -5.48 9.46
C LYS A 134 -3.26 -4.05 9.99
N GLN A 135 -4.00 -3.79 11.07
CA GLN A 135 -4.11 -2.45 11.65
C GLN A 135 -2.94 -2.12 12.58
N THR A 136 -2.49 -3.13 13.35
CA THR A 136 -1.40 -2.96 14.33
C THR A 136 -0.03 -3.35 13.76
N ASP A 137 0.02 -4.06 12.62
CA ASP A 137 1.20 -4.68 12.03
C ASP A 137 1.87 -5.68 13.01
N ILE A 138 1.06 -6.43 13.76
CA ILE A 138 1.52 -7.47 14.65
C ILE A 138 1.22 -8.83 14.03
N VAL A 139 2.22 -9.71 14.06
CA VAL A 139 2.11 -11.11 13.66
C VAL A 139 2.35 -11.97 14.91
N SER A 140 1.34 -12.72 15.31
CA SER A 140 1.46 -13.73 16.37
C SER A 140 1.54 -15.10 15.72
N MET A 141 2.56 -15.87 16.06
CA MET A 141 2.83 -17.21 15.52
C MET A 141 2.78 -18.23 16.63
N SER A 142 2.25 -19.42 16.36
CA SER A 142 2.10 -20.48 17.34
C SER A 142 2.24 -21.86 16.74
N GLY A 143 2.69 -22.81 17.60
CA GLY A 143 2.93 -24.21 17.26
C GLY A 143 4.19 -24.41 16.41
N ALA A 144 5.21 -24.97 17.01
CA ALA A 144 6.51 -25.27 16.40
C ALA A 144 7.09 -24.07 15.64
N VAL A 145 7.16 -22.92 16.31
CA VAL A 145 7.72 -21.69 15.72
C VAL A 145 9.22 -21.84 15.55
N VAL A 146 9.70 -21.63 14.33
CA VAL A 146 11.11 -21.62 13.98
C VAL A 146 11.47 -20.26 13.43
N VAL A 147 12.49 -19.65 14.02
CA VAL A 147 13.09 -18.40 13.56
C VAL A 147 14.50 -18.68 13.11
N THR A 148 14.86 -18.31 11.90
CA THR A 148 16.23 -18.45 11.41
C THR A 148 16.79 -17.09 11.01
N GLN A 149 18.05 -16.87 11.34
CA GLN A 149 18.84 -15.72 10.96
C GLN A 149 20.09 -16.21 10.21
N PRO A 150 19.99 -16.39 8.87
CA PRO A 150 21.03 -17.04 8.08
C PRO A 150 22.39 -16.34 8.14
N ASP A 151 22.41 -15.02 8.18
CA ASP A 151 23.62 -14.19 8.23
C ASP A 151 24.41 -14.35 9.56
N ARG A 152 23.79 -14.94 10.59
CA ARG A 152 24.41 -15.24 11.89
C ARG A 152 24.47 -16.72 12.20
N ASN A 153 24.02 -17.56 11.28
CA ASN A 153 23.92 -19.02 11.48
C ASN A 153 23.10 -19.39 12.74
N LEU A 154 22.09 -18.59 13.09
CA LEU A 154 21.27 -18.80 14.28
C LEU A 154 19.90 -19.35 13.92
N ARG A 155 19.45 -20.29 14.75
CA ARG A 155 18.11 -20.84 14.77
C ARG A 155 17.54 -20.77 16.18
N PHE A 156 16.28 -20.33 16.26
CA PHE A 156 15.51 -20.27 17.50
C PHE A 156 14.26 -21.11 17.29
N ASP A 157 13.98 -22.00 18.25
CA ASP A 157 12.78 -22.84 18.27
C ASP A 157 11.97 -22.48 19.52
N THR A 158 10.67 -22.25 19.35
CA THR A 158 9.74 -21.89 20.43
C THR A 158 8.30 -22.32 20.08
N GLU A 159 7.39 -22.32 21.04
CA GLU A 159 5.99 -22.65 20.82
C GLU A 159 5.14 -21.43 20.46
N ALA A 160 5.57 -20.24 20.82
CA ALA A 160 4.84 -19.00 20.49
C ALA A 160 5.81 -17.83 20.31
N LEU A 161 5.48 -16.93 19.40
CA LEU A 161 6.24 -15.72 19.09
C LEU A 161 5.31 -14.61 18.64
N GLU A 162 5.53 -13.41 19.11
CA GLU A 162 4.94 -12.19 18.58
C GLU A 162 6.01 -11.34 17.91
N ALA A 163 5.73 -10.90 16.68
CA ALA A 163 6.57 -9.99 15.92
C ALA A 163 5.81 -8.68 15.66
N ASN A 164 6.31 -7.59 16.20
CA ASN A 164 5.83 -6.25 15.91
C ASN A 164 6.61 -5.66 14.72
N LEU A 165 5.98 -5.62 13.55
CA LEU A 165 6.62 -5.17 12.32
C LEU A 165 6.92 -3.67 12.34
N LYS A 166 6.15 -2.86 13.10
CA LYS A 166 6.42 -1.42 13.27
C LYS A 166 7.64 -1.16 14.10
N ALA A 167 7.75 -1.86 15.26
CA ALA A 167 8.88 -1.71 16.17
C ALA A 167 10.13 -2.41 15.63
N GLY A 168 9.96 -3.43 14.77
CA GLY A 168 11.03 -4.32 14.34
C GLY A 168 11.55 -5.16 15.48
N GLU A 169 10.65 -5.61 16.35
CA GLU A 169 10.94 -6.36 17.57
C GLU A 169 10.18 -7.68 17.55
N MET A 170 10.76 -8.68 18.17
CA MET A 170 10.17 -10.00 18.36
C MET A 170 10.23 -10.37 19.83
N HIS A 171 9.14 -10.95 20.33
CA HIS A 171 9.00 -11.34 21.72
C HIS A 171 8.41 -12.75 21.83
N SER A 172 8.86 -13.50 22.81
CA SER A 172 8.29 -14.79 23.18
C SER A 172 8.15 -14.86 24.68
N ASP A 173 6.93 -15.18 25.16
CA ASP A 173 6.62 -15.39 26.58
C ASP A 173 6.88 -16.83 27.04
N VAL A 174 7.30 -17.70 26.12
CA VAL A 174 7.61 -19.12 26.39
C VAL A 174 9.07 -19.41 26.13
N ALA A 175 9.50 -20.58 26.57
CA ALA A 175 10.90 -21.01 26.43
C ALA A 175 11.35 -20.96 24.96
N VAL A 176 12.56 -20.44 24.76
CA VAL A 176 13.22 -20.36 23.44
C VAL A 176 14.48 -21.20 23.48
N GLN A 177 14.60 -22.15 22.56
CA GLN A 177 15.82 -22.90 22.34
C GLN A 177 16.64 -22.23 21.24
N VAL A 178 17.93 -22.03 21.48
CA VAL A 178 18.83 -21.39 20.52
C VAL A 178 19.84 -22.42 20.03
N GLN A 179 19.99 -22.54 18.74
CA GLN A 179 20.94 -23.45 18.10
C GLN A 179 21.84 -22.67 17.13
N ASP A 180 23.10 -23.00 17.12
CA ASP A 180 24.06 -22.56 16.10
C ASP A 180 24.01 -23.57 14.95
N ILE A 181 23.63 -23.09 13.74
CA ILE A 181 23.43 -23.95 12.57
C ILE A 181 24.78 -24.52 12.08
N ASP A 182 25.90 -23.87 12.37
CA ASP A 182 27.23 -24.25 11.89
C ASP A 182 27.89 -25.37 12.73
N ARG A 183 27.37 -25.65 13.93
CA ARG A 183 27.83 -26.76 14.76
C ARG A 183 27.05 -28.04 14.44
N ARG A 184 27.34 -28.65 13.32
CA ARG A 184 27.12 -30.10 13.15
C ARG A 184 28.27 -30.82 13.86
N ILE A 185 27.99 -31.33 15.06
CA ILE A 185 28.82 -32.32 15.72
C ILE A 185 28.52 -33.68 15.07
#